data_9aa5698c211f67a472caf60e2abb05f0
#
_entry.id   9aa5698c211f67a472caf60e2abb05f0
#
_cell.length_a   1.000
_cell.length_b   1.000
_cell.length_c   1.000
_cell.angle_alpha   90.00
_cell.angle_beta   90.00
_cell.angle_gamma   90.00
#
_symmetry.space_group_name_H-M   'P 1'
#
loop_
_entity.id
_entity.type
_entity.pdbx_description
1 polymer ?
#
loop_
_entity_poly.entity_id
_entity_poly.type
_entity_poly.pdbx_seq_one_letter_code
_entity_poly.pdbx_strand_id
1 'polypeptide(L)'
;VSTPAAFARYDRMPAAYHPDVEALEEAVRKKDLSAFCGAAGNALQPCSGTEETEHICRRLRQEGAITALMTGSGAAGFGIFADEAGAEQARRALGKECRQVYLTAPDTFGARVTEEA
;
A
#
# COMPACT_ATOMS: atom_id res chain seq x y z
N VAL A 1 -11.03 -5.44 -10.76
CA VAL A 1 -12.29 -5.29 -10.00
C VAL A 1 -12.65 -3.82 -9.95
N SER A 2 -13.89 -3.50 -10.30
CA SER A 2 -14.35 -2.12 -10.25
C SER A 2 -14.59 -1.66 -8.81
N THR A 3 -14.48 -0.35 -8.57
CA THR A 3 -14.74 0.22 -7.25
C THR A 3 -16.15 -0.09 -6.75
N PRO A 4 -17.23 0.07 -7.55
CA PRO A 4 -18.57 -0.33 -7.08
C PRO A 4 -18.67 -1.80 -6.71
N ALA A 5 -18.03 -2.70 -7.44
CA ALA A 5 -18.07 -4.13 -7.13
C ALA A 5 -17.32 -4.43 -5.83
N ALA A 6 -16.19 -3.75 -5.57
CA ALA A 6 -15.45 -3.89 -4.32
C ALA A 6 -16.29 -3.49 -3.11
N PHE A 7 -16.96 -2.35 -3.17
CA PHE A 7 -17.83 -1.92 -2.09
C PHE A 7 -19.05 -2.82 -1.91
N ALA A 8 -19.61 -3.35 -3.00
CA ALA A 8 -20.70 -4.30 -2.90
C ALA A 8 -20.29 -5.58 -2.19
N ARG A 9 -19.09 -6.07 -2.43
CA ARG A 9 -18.54 -7.23 -1.72
C ARG A 9 -18.31 -6.92 -0.24
N TYR A 10 -17.77 -5.74 0.05
CA TYR A 10 -17.55 -5.29 1.41
C TYR A 10 -18.86 -5.28 2.21
N ASP A 11 -19.91 -4.73 1.62
CA ASP A 11 -21.22 -4.64 2.27
C ASP A 11 -21.82 -6.02 2.59
N ARG A 12 -21.43 -7.05 1.87
CA ARG A 12 -21.92 -8.42 2.09
C ARG A 12 -21.09 -9.22 3.09
N MET A 13 -19.95 -8.69 3.54
CA MET A 13 -19.08 -9.40 4.49
C MET A 13 -19.66 -9.34 5.90
N PRO A 14 -19.87 -10.49 6.58
CA PRO A 14 -20.43 -10.49 7.92
C PRO A 14 -19.49 -9.93 8.99
N ALA A 15 -18.17 -9.99 8.76
CA ALA A 15 -17.17 -9.49 9.70
C ALA A 15 -16.05 -8.82 8.89
N ALA A 16 -16.32 -7.61 8.42
CA ALA A 16 -15.35 -6.87 7.61
C ALA A 16 -14.16 -6.43 8.45
N TYR A 17 -12.98 -6.53 7.85
CA TYR A 17 -11.76 -6.03 8.46
C TYR A 17 -11.73 -4.51 8.43
N HIS A 18 -11.38 -3.92 9.57
CA HIS A 18 -11.18 -2.48 9.68
C HIS A 18 -9.78 -2.20 10.23
N PRO A 19 -8.98 -1.39 9.52
CA PRO A 19 -7.70 -0.94 10.07
C PRO A 19 -7.91 -0.13 11.35
N ASP A 20 -6.94 -0.23 12.27
CA ASP A 20 -6.97 0.54 13.51
C ASP A 20 -6.46 1.96 13.25
N VAL A 21 -7.37 2.86 12.93
CA VAL A 21 -7.05 4.24 12.59
C VAL A 21 -6.46 4.99 13.78
N GLU A 22 -6.91 4.69 14.98
CA GLU A 22 -6.38 5.33 16.20
C GLU A 22 -4.92 4.95 16.43
N ALA A 23 -4.58 3.69 16.21
CA ALA A 23 -3.19 3.23 16.29
C ALA A 23 -2.32 3.87 15.21
N LEU A 24 -2.84 4.06 14.01
CA LEU A 24 -2.14 4.76 12.93
C LEU A 24 -1.86 6.22 13.30
N GLU A 25 -2.87 6.90 13.82
CA GLU A 25 -2.73 8.30 14.24
C GLU A 25 -1.68 8.46 15.34
N GLU A 26 -1.69 7.58 16.31
CA GLU A 26 -0.70 7.57 17.38
C GLU A 26 0.71 7.31 16.86
N ALA A 27 0.85 6.37 15.93
CA ALA A 27 2.14 6.07 15.33
C ALA A 27 2.70 7.27 14.55
N VAL A 28 1.85 7.99 13.83
CA VAL A 28 2.26 9.22 13.13
C VAL A 28 2.69 10.28 14.13
N ARG A 29 1.93 10.47 15.21
CA ARG A 29 2.23 11.44 16.25
C ARG A 29 3.58 11.17 16.90
N LYS A 30 3.89 9.90 17.14
CA LYS A 30 5.16 9.47 17.74
C LYS A 30 6.30 9.30 16.74
N LYS A 31 6.03 9.45 15.44
CA LYS A 31 6.98 9.23 14.37
C LYS A 31 7.57 7.81 14.41
N ASP A 32 6.72 6.84 14.70
CA ASP A 32 7.09 5.43 14.82
C ASP A 32 6.69 4.68 13.55
N LEU A 33 7.65 4.50 12.64
CA LEU A 33 7.41 3.85 11.36
C LEU A 33 6.98 2.38 11.53
N SER A 34 7.61 1.67 12.45
CA SER A 34 7.28 0.27 12.69
C SER A 34 5.84 0.10 13.17
N ALA A 35 5.43 0.94 14.13
CA ALA A 35 4.06 0.92 14.64
C ALA A 35 3.06 1.32 13.55
N PHE A 36 3.41 2.31 12.74
CA PHE A 36 2.58 2.73 11.59
C PHE A 36 2.36 1.57 10.62
N CYS A 37 3.43 0.90 10.23
CA CYS A 37 3.35 -0.23 9.30
C CYS A 37 2.58 -1.42 9.88
N GLY A 38 2.71 -1.65 11.19
CA GLY A 38 1.98 -2.70 11.88
C GLY A 38 0.48 -2.45 11.96
N ALA A 39 0.06 -1.19 12.00
CA ALA A 39 -1.36 -0.81 12.07
C ALA A 39 -1.97 -0.53 10.70
N ALA A 40 -1.17 -0.30 9.67
CA ALA A 40 -1.65 0.03 8.34
C ALA A 40 -2.41 -1.13 7.71
N GLY A 41 -3.48 -0.82 7.00
CA GLY A 41 -4.28 -1.82 6.33
C GLY A 41 -5.23 -1.19 5.32
N ASN A 42 -5.89 -2.03 4.55
CA ASN A 42 -6.88 -1.62 3.58
C ASN A 42 -8.09 -2.53 3.71
N ALA A 43 -9.20 -1.97 4.17
CA ALA A 43 -10.44 -2.71 4.40
C ALA A 43 -11.00 -3.36 3.12
N LEU A 44 -10.71 -2.79 1.97
CA LEU A 44 -11.17 -3.32 0.69
C LEU A 44 -10.29 -4.44 0.13
N GLN A 45 -9.07 -4.61 0.63
CA GLN A 45 -8.15 -5.62 0.11
C GLN A 45 -8.72 -7.05 0.18
N PRO A 46 -9.34 -7.49 1.29
CA PRO A 46 -9.98 -8.80 1.33
C PRO A 46 -11.14 -8.96 0.34
N CYS A 47 -11.75 -7.84 -0.08
CA CYS A 47 -12.91 -7.83 -0.96
C CYS A 47 -12.54 -7.78 -2.43
N SER A 48 -11.52 -6.99 -2.78
CA SER A 48 -11.17 -6.70 -4.16
C SER A 48 -9.76 -7.08 -4.54
N GLY A 49 -8.95 -7.54 -3.59
CA GLY A 49 -7.60 -7.99 -3.87
C GLY A 49 -7.63 -9.16 -4.84
N THR A 50 -6.88 -9.03 -5.94
CA THR A 50 -6.72 -10.10 -6.90
C THR A 50 -5.50 -10.92 -6.55
N GLU A 51 -5.38 -12.10 -7.15
CA GLU A 51 -4.18 -12.93 -7.00
C GLU A 51 -2.92 -12.18 -7.43
N GLU A 52 -3.04 -11.37 -8.49
CA GLU A 52 -1.96 -10.52 -8.98
C GLU A 52 -1.54 -9.48 -7.93
N THR A 53 -2.49 -8.80 -7.32
CA THR A 53 -2.22 -7.83 -6.26
C THR A 53 -1.56 -8.48 -5.05
N GLU A 54 -2.05 -9.64 -4.65
CA GLU A 54 -1.46 -10.38 -3.53
C GLU A 54 -0.03 -10.83 -3.85
N HIS A 55 0.23 -11.23 -5.08
CA HIS A 55 1.57 -11.58 -5.53
C HIS A 55 2.52 -10.39 -5.43
N ILE A 56 2.08 -9.21 -5.90
CA ILE A 56 2.89 -7.99 -5.82
C ILE A 56 3.21 -7.64 -4.37
N CYS A 57 2.23 -7.72 -3.48
CA CYS A 57 2.45 -7.44 -2.06
C CYS A 57 3.45 -8.43 -1.44
N ARG A 58 3.36 -9.71 -1.77
CA ARG A 58 4.34 -10.71 -1.31
C ARG A 58 5.73 -10.39 -1.83
N ARG A 59 5.85 -10.03 -3.10
CA ARG A 59 7.13 -9.69 -3.70
C ARG A 59 7.76 -8.47 -3.03
N LEU A 60 6.97 -7.45 -2.74
CA LEU A 60 7.45 -6.27 -2.03
C LEU A 60 8.01 -6.64 -0.66
N ARG A 61 7.31 -7.50 0.07
CA ARG A 61 7.80 -7.97 1.39
C ARG A 61 9.06 -8.80 1.27
N GLN A 62 9.15 -9.65 0.26
CA GLN A 62 10.36 -10.44 0.00
C GLN A 62 11.56 -9.55 -0.28
N GLU A 63 11.34 -8.39 -0.90
CA GLU A 63 12.39 -7.43 -1.19
C GLU A 63 12.67 -6.47 -0.03
N GLY A 64 12.06 -6.69 1.13
CA GLY A 64 12.39 -5.98 2.35
C GLY A 64 11.41 -4.90 2.78
N ALA A 65 10.23 -4.82 2.18
CA ALA A 65 9.22 -3.86 2.63
C ALA A 65 8.77 -4.18 4.06
N ILE A 66 8.64 -3.15 4.87
CA ILE A 66 8.12 -3.30 6.24
C ILE A 66 6.65 -3.66 6.19
N THR A 67 5.93 -3.09 5.24
CA THR A 67 4.57 -3.50 4.92
C THR A 67 4.31 -3.33 3.43
N ALA A 68 3.33 -4.05 2.92
CA ALA A 68 2.90 -3.95 1.53
C ALA A 68 1.39 -4.12 1.47
N LEU A 69 0.72 -3.21 0.81
CA LEU A 69 -0.73 -3.14 0.77
C LEU A 69 -1.24 -2.76 -0.62
N MET A 70 -2.49 -3.13 -0.87
CA MET A 70 -3.23 -2.62 -2.01
C MET A 70 -3.62 -1.17 -1.76
N THR A 71 -3.57 -0.34 -2.78
CA THR A 71 -4.03 1.06 -2.68
C THR A 71 -5.46 1.18 -3.16
N GLY A 72 -6.29 1.86 -2.36
CA GLY A 72 -7.71 2.09 -2.69
C GLY A 72 -8.47 0.79 -2.93
N SER A 73 -9.22 0.73 -4.00
CA SER A 73 -10.00 -0.44 -4.41
C SER A 73 -9.23 -1.42 -5.32
N GLY A 74 -7.97 -1.16 -5.57
CA GLY A 74 -7.09 -1.97 -6.42
C GLY A 74 -6.95 -1.34 -7.81
N ALA A 75 -6.15 -1.88 -8.67
CA ALA A 75 -5.32 -3.09 -8.49
C ALA A 75 -3.88 -2.79 -8.03
N ALA A 76 -3.51 -1.52 -7.89
CA ALA A 76 -2.14 -1.16 -7.55
C ALA A 76 -1.79 -1.51 -6.10
N GLY A 77 -0.54 -1.88 -5.89
CA GLY A 77 0.01 -2.12 -4.57
C GLY A 77 1.17 -1.20 -4.28
N PHE A 78 1.48 -1.01 -3.02
CA PHE A 78 2.63 -0.24 -2.60
C PHE A 78 3.34 -0.91 -1.43
N GLY A 79 4.62 -0.63 -1.29
CA GLY A 79 5.42 -1.08 -0.16
C GLY A 79 6.10 0.09 0.53
N ILE A 80 6.26 0.00 1.83
CA ILE A 80 6.97 0.99 2.62
C ILE A 80 8.30 0.39 3.07
N PHE A 81 9.39 1.12 2.84
CA PHE A 81 10.73 0.68 3.16
C PHE A 81 11.38 1.63 4.17
N ALA A 82 12.29 1.10 4.96
CA ALA A 82 12.96 1.88 5.99
C ALA A 82 13.94 2.91 5.41
N ASP A 83 14.49 2.63 4.22
CA ASP A 83 15.47 3.52 3.58
C ASP A 83 15.31 3.50 2.06
N GLU A 84 15.89 4.52 1.43
CA GLU A 84 15.82 4.69 -0.02
C GLU A 84 16.56 3.57 -0.77
N ALA A 85 17.66 3.11 -0.24
CA ALA A 85 18.45 2.06 -0.89
C ALA A 85 17.67 0.76 -1.01
N GLY A 86 16.96 0.37 0.04
CA GLY A 86 16.10 -0.81 0.02
C GLY A 86 14.94 -0.66 -0.95
N ALA A 87 14.31 0.51 -0.97
CA ALA A 87 13.22 0.80 -1.89
C ALA A 87 13.68 0.77 -3.36
N GLU A 88 14.85 1.33 -3.66
CA GLU A 88 15.41 1.33 -5.01
C GLU A 88 15.76 -0.08 -5.48
N GLN A 89 16.29 -0.90 -4.60
CA GLN A 89 16.59 -2.30 -4.91
C GLN A 89 15.31 -3.06 -5.25
N ALA A 90 14.25 -2.84 -4.48
CA ALA A 90 12.96 -3.46 -4.74
C ALA A 90 12.36 -2.96 -6.07
N ARG A 91 12.50 -1.68 -6.37
CA ARG A 91 12.04 -1.13 -7.65
C ARG A 91 12.71 -1.83 -8.82
N ARG A 92 14.01 -2.05 -8.75
CA ARG A 92 14.75 -2.76 -9.80
C ARG A 92 14.30 -4.20 -9.94
N ALA A 93 14.12 -4.89 -8.82
CA ALA A 93 13.70 -6.29 -8.83
C ALA A 93 12.30 -6.44 -9.42
N LEU A 94 11.35 -5.60 -9.01
CA LEU A 94 9.99 -5.66 -9.50
C LEU A 94 9.81 -5.09 -10.90
N GLY A 95 10.71 -4.22 -11.35
CA GLY A 95 10.70 -3.70 -12.71
C GLY A 95 10.85 -4.76 -13.78
N LYS A 96 11.35 -5.93 -13.41
CA LYS A 96 11.46 -7.08 -14.33
C LYS A 96 10.14 -7.81 -14.50
N GLU A 97 9.22 -7.69 -13.55
CA GLU A 97 7.93 -8.38 -13.54
C GLU A 97 6.76 -7.45 -13.85
N CYS A 98 6.88 -6.17 -13.48
CA CYS A 98 5.78 -5.22 -13.56
C CYS A 98 6.06 -4.15 -14.62
N ARG A 99 5.02 -3.74 -15.33
CA ARG A 99 5.13 -2.69 -16.35
C ARG A 99 5.44 -1.33 -15.78
N GLN A 100 4.85 -1.03 -14.63
CA GLN A 100 4.96 0.28 -13.98
C GLN A 100 5.35 0.09 -12.54
N VAL A 101 6.53 0.59 -12.18
CA VAL A 101 7.04 0.59 -10.82
C VAL A 101 7.67 1.94 -10.58
N TYR A 102 7.23 2.61 -9.52
CA TYR A 102 7.69 3.95 -9.18
C TYR A 102 8.28 3.96 -7.79
N LEU A 103 9.38 4.69 -7.63
CA LEU A 103 9.94 5.03 -6.33
C LEU A 103 9.44 6.41 -5.97
N THR A 104 8.87 6.54 -4.78
CA THR A 104 8.35 7.81 -4.31
C THR A 104 8.64 8.01 -2.84
N ALA A 105 8.44 9.21 -2.35
CA ALA A 105 8.58 9.55 -0.96
C ALA A 105 7.43 10.44 -0.51
N PRO A 106 7.09 10.45 0.79
CA PRO A 106 6.07 11.35 1.30
C PRO A 106 6.38 12.80 0.99
N ASP A 107 5.34 13.56 0.70
CA ASP A 107 5.43 14.99 0.39
C ASP A 107 4.83 15.79 1.54
N THR A 108 5.49 16.89 1.94
CA THR A 108 5.01 17.75 3.01
C THR A 108 4.01 18.80 2.54
N PHE A 109 3.83 18.97 1.23
CA PHE A 109 2.98 20.00 0.65
C PHE A 109 1.57 19.53 0.30
N GLY A 110 1.34 18.22 0.30
CA GLY A 110 0.08 17.66 -0.16
C GLY A 110 -0.10 17.78 -1.67
N ALA A 111 -1.35 17.73 -2.12
CA ALA A 111 -1.64 17.79 -3.54
C ALA A 111 -1.33 19.18 -4.10
N ARG A 112 -0.64 19.19 -5.23
CA ARG A 112 -0.30 20.44 -5.92
C ARG A 112 -0.12 20.18 -7.40
N VAL A 113 -0.28 21.25 -8.19
CA VAL A 113 0.00 21.18 -9.62
C VAL A 113 1.50 21.39 -9.83
N THR A 114 2.12 20.45 -10.53
CA THR A 114 3.53 20.59 -10.92
C THR A 114 3.60 20.88 -12.41
N GLU A 115 4.67 21.58 -12.82
CA GLU A 115 4.89 21.86 -14.21
C GLU A 115 5.27 20.57 -14.94
N GLU A 116 4.54 20.26 -15.99
CA GLU A 116 4.84 19.11 -16.83
C GLU A 116 5.81 19.47 -17.92
N ALA A 117 6.73 18.58 -18.16
CA ALA A 117 7.68 18.73 -19.26
C ALA A 117 7.05 18.27 -20.57
#